data_19ee19e90741fc28692052a9f693a8ed
#
_entry.id   19ee19e90741fc28692052a9f693a8ed
#
_cell.length_a   1.000
_cell.length_b   1.000
_cell.length_c   1.000
_cell.angle_alpha   90.00
_cell.angle_beta   90.00
_cell.angle_gamma   90.00
#
_symmetry.space_group_name_H-M   'P 1'
#
loop_
_entity.id
_entity.type
_entity.pdbx_description
1 polymer ?
#
loop_
_entity_poly.entity_id
_entity_poly.type
_entity_poly.pdbx_seq_one_letter_code
_entity_poly.pdbx_strand_id
1 'polypeptide(L)'
;KGLPVRPKKEVHVGGHGPRRKDWHDYRTIGKDAERIGNGEQGKPFLMTDADRVDQAYRENGFNIYVSDKISLNRSLTDIRHVNCKKKLYLEKLPNTSIIIPFHNEGWSSLLRTVHSILNRSPPELIAEIVLVDDFSDREHLKKRLEEYMAHFPKVRIVRTKKREGLIRTRMLGASVATGEVITFLDSHCEANVNWLPPLLDRIAQDRKTIVCPMIDVIDHDHFGYETQAGDAMRGAFDWEMYYKRIPIPAKLQKPDPSDPFVSPVMAGGLFAMERKWFWELGGYDTGLEIWGGEQYEISFKVWMCGGRMEDIPCSRVGHIYRKYVPYKVPSGVSLAKNVRRVKKNLCSQFSQCSYNRIKRIVHGGPVIVEEKLEVCVNKSFFYFPFYVGWSVSALRKGTPPPHPSVYEIRNTGLNLCVDSKHGSSGSLLKLENCQKGRDGAWIYGQVFTLGWREDIRPGDPLHTKKLCFDAISHNSPVTLYDCHGMKGNQLWRYREDKTLYHPVSNSCMDCNTAEKKIFMNICNPSSPTQQWIFQHKNTTVLAKFNKN
;
A
#
# COMPACT_ATOMS: atom_id res chain seq x y z
N LYS A 1 -3.08 39.24 22.64
CA LYS A 1 -1.67 39.63 22.35
C LYS A 1 -1.32 38.96 21.02
N GLY A 2 -1.23 39.78 19.94
CA GLY A 2 -1.01 39.31 18.59
C GLY A 2 0.36 38.65 18.43
N LEU A 3 0.38 37.53 17.73
CA LEU A 3 1.60 36.88 17.29
C LEU A 3 2.28 37.80 16.24
N PRO A 4 3.60 37.99 16.30
CA PRO A 4 4.29 38.87 15.39
C PRO A 4 4.31 38.30 13.99
N VAL A 5 3.77 39.07 13.03
CA VAL A 5 3.95 38.84 11.60
C VAL A 5 5.44 38.97 11.29
N ARG A 6 6.12 37.86 11.00
CA ARG A 6 7.51 37.91 10.51
C ARG A 6 7.55 38.54 9.11
N PRO A 7 8.42 39.53 8.88
CA PRO A 7 8.60 40.09 7.55
C PRO A 7 9.20 39.05 6.62
N LYS A 8 8.78 39.04 5.36
CA LYS A 8 9.36 38.24 4.28
C LYS A 8 10.86 38.54 4.19
N LYS A 9 11.71 37.64 4.66
CA LYS A 9 13.12 37.67 4.36
C LYS A 9 13.33 37.10 2.96
N GLU A 10 13.58 37.97 2.00
CA GLU A 10 14.24 37.61 0.74
C GLU A 10 15.67 37.18 1.08
N VAL A 11 15.92 35.89 1.08
CA VAL A 11 17.30 35.39 1.23
C VAL A 11 17.93 35.40 -0.16
N HIS A 12 18.68 36.45 -0.46
CA HIS A 12 19.63 36.46 -1.57
C HIS A 12 20.78 35.52 -1.23
N VAL A 13 20.71 34.30 -1.74
CA VAL A 13 21.91 33.45 -1.82
C VAL A 13 22.53 33.70 -3.18
N GLY A 14 23.63 34.40 -3.21
CA GLY A 14 24.48 34.60 -4.39
C GLY A 14 25.09 33.26 -4.84
N GLY A 15 24.51 32.67 -5.87
CA GLY A 15 24.96 31.46 -6.55
C GLY A 15 24.06 31.18 -7.75
N HIS A 16 24.61 30.68 -8.87
CA HIS A 16 23.92 30.42 -10.14
C HIS A 16 22.84 29.32 -10.11
N GLY A 17 22.07 29.17 -9.03
CA GLY A 17 20.97 28.21 -8.89
C GLY A 17 19.59 28.84 -9.11
N PRO A 18 18.56 28.02 -9.44
CA PRO A 18 17.20 28.51 -9.61
C PRO A 18 16.66 29.10 -8.31
N ARG A 19 15.93 30.22 -8.42
CA ARG A 19 15.33 30.90 -7.28
C ARG A 19 14.34 30.01 -6.54
N ARG A 20 14.31 30.11 -5.22
CA ARG A 20 13.40 29.35 -4.34
C ARG A 20 12.64 30.31 -3.43
N LYS A 21 11.38 29.97 -3.11
CA LYS A 21 10.54 30.73 -2.19
C LYS A 21 9.85 29.82 -1.16
N ASP A 22 9.37 30.44 -0.11
CA ASP A 22 8.46 29.81 0.85
C ASP A 22 7.03 29.87 0.27
N TRP A 23 6.42 28.68 0.11
CA TRP A 23 5.06 28.54 -0.42
C TRP A 23 4.01 28.39 0.68
N HIS A 24 4.36 28.52 1.95
CA HIS A 24 3.38 28.42 3.04
C HIS A 24 2.45 29.64 3.06
N ASP A 25 1.16 29.39 3.10
CA ASP A 25 0.15 30.40 3.39
C ASP A 25 -0.07 30.52 4.91
N TYR A 26 0.79 31.30 5.55
CA TYR A 26 0.72 31.52 7.00
C TYR A 26 -0.59 32.17 7.46
N ARG A 27 -1.28 32.92 6.59
CA ARG A 27 -2.57 33.52 6.91
C ARG A 27 -3.64 32.43 7.05
N THR A 28 -3.74 31.52 6.11
CA THR A 28 -4.68 30.39 6.17
C THR A 28 -4.32 29.45 7.30
N ILE A 29 -3.03 29.14 7.49
CA ILE A 29 -2.54 28.31 8.61
C ILE A 29 -2.96 28.90 9.97
N GLY A 30 -2.80 30.23 10.15
CA GLY A 30 -3.20 30.92 11.38
C GLY A 30 -4.71 30.86 11.62
N LYS A 31 -5.51 31.12 10.60
CA LYS A 31 -6.97 31.00 10.68
C LYS A 31 -7.42 29.57 11.01
N ASP A 32 -6.83 28.59 10.35
CA ASP A 32 -7.16 27.18 10.59
C ASP A 32 -6.83 26.75 12.02
N ALA A 33 -5.77 27.29 12.63
CA ALA A 33 -5.38 26.99 14.01
C ALA A 33 -6.40 27.45 15.06
N GLU A 34 -7.18 28.51 14.75
CA GLU A 34 -8.18 29.10 15.65
C GLU A 34 -9.57 28.48 15.49
N ARG A 35 -9.78 27.59 14.50
CA ARG A 35 -11.09 27.03 14.22
C ARG A 35 -11.54 26.06 15.31
N ILE A 36 -12.79 26.19 15.73
CA ILE A 36 -13.46 25.35 16.72
C ILE A 36 -14.70 24.74 16.09
N GLY A 37 -14.95 23.47 16.35
CA GLY A 37 -16.11 22.74 15.85
C GLY A 37 -15.85 21.24 15.68
N ASN A 38 -16.86 20.56 15.17
CA ASN A 38 -16.79 19.13 14.94
C ASN A 38 -15.71 18.80 13.88
N GLY A 39 -14.78 17.93 14.25
CA GLY A 39 -13.73 17.48 13.34
C GLY A 39 -12.61 18.50 13.06
N GLU A 40 -12.70 19.73 13.60
CA GLU A 40 -11.64 20.73 13.45
C GLU A 40 -10.31 20.24 14.02
N GLN A 41 -9.20 20.65 13.45
CA GLN A 41 -7.85 20.14 13.73
C GLN A 41 -7.69 18.63 13.46
N GLY A 42 -8.56 18.05 12.63
CA GLY A 42 -8.57 16.62 12.37
C GLY A 42 -9.02 15.76 13.57
N LYS A 43 -9.62 16.35 14.58
CA LYS A 43 -10.11 15.61 15.76
C LYS A 43 -11.25 14.67 15.38
N PRO A 44 -11.36 13.51 16.06
CA PRO A 44 -12.49 12.60 15.85
C PRO A 44 -13.80 13.24 16.30
N PHE A 45 -14.87 12.92 15.57
CA PHE A 45 -16.23 13.20 16.01
C PHE A 45 -16.76 11.99 16.78
N LEU A 46 -17.03 12.16 18.06
CA LEU A 46 -17.57 11.09 18.92
C LEU A 46 -19.10 11.11 18.84
N MET A 47 -19.67 9.99 18.40
CA MET A 47 -21.11 9.78 18.40
C MET A 47 -21.64 9.50 19.81
N THR A 48 -22.91 9.82 20.01
CA THR A 48 -23.68 9.45 21.19
C THR A 48 -24.54 8.20 20.89
N ASP A 49 -25.08 7.55 21.92
CA ASP A 49 -25.95 6.38 21.79
C ASP A 49 -27.24 6.64 20.99
N ALA A 50 -27.62 7.91 20.82
CA ALA A 50 -28.77 8.33 20.02
C ALA A 50 -28.51 8.31 18.51
N ASP A 51 -27.26 8.23 18.08
CA ASP A 51 -26.86 8.29 16.67
C ASP A 51 -26.98 6.90 16.00
N ARG A 52 -27.93 6.76 15.07
CA ARG A 52 -28.14 5.51 14.29
C ARG A 52 -27.48 5.61 12.92
N VAL A 53 -26.49 4.76 12.66
CA VAL A 53 -25.59 4.90 11.50
C VAL A 53 -25.52 3.69 10.55
N ASP A 54 -26.23 2.60 10.80
CA ASP A 54 -26.11 1.35 10.03
C ASP A 54 -26.32 1.52 8.52
N GLN A 55 -27.33 2.31 8.13
CA GLN A 55 -27.60 2.57 6.71
C GLN A 55 -26.51 3.44 6.08
N ALA A 56 -26.03 4.46 6.80
CA ALA A 56 -24.97 5.36 6.34
C ALA A 56 -23.70 4.59 6.00
N TYR A 57 -23.35 3.60 6.83
CA TYR A 57 -22.23 2.70 6.56
C TYR A 57 -22.43 1.83 5.32
N ARG A 58 -23.62 1.19 5.20
CA ARG A 58 -23.89 0.25 4.09
C ARG A 58 -23.69 0.88 2.72
N GLU A 59 -24.03 2.15 2.60
CA GLU A 59 -24.00 2.86 1.33
C GLU A 59 -22.60 3.36 0.92
N ASN A 60 -21.71 3.61 1.87
CA ASN A 60 -20.44 4.27 1.58
C ASN A 60 -19.19 3.48 2.01
N GLY A 61 -19.34 2.48 2.88
CA GLY A 61 -18.23 1.74 3.48
C GLY A 61 -17.48 2.55 4.55
N PHE A 62 -17.99 3.74 4.89
CA PHE A 62 -17.56 4.62 5.98
C PHE A 62 -18.76 5.41 6.52
N ASN A 63 -18.61 6.05 7.66
CA ASN A 63 -19.69 6.73 8.36
C ASN A 63 -20.01 8.10 7.74
N ILE A 64 -20.88 8.12 6.72
CA ILE A 64 -21.27 9.39 6.06
C ILE A 64 -22.07 10.30 7.01
N TYR A 65 -22.79 9.76 8.00
CA TYR A 65 -23.49 10.56 9.00
C TYR A 65 -22.51 11.44 9.78
N VAL A 66 -21.41 10.87 10.27
CA VAL A 66 -20.35 11.64 10.90
C VAL A 66 -19.71 12.64 9.94
N SER A 67 -19.45 12.22 8.70
CA SER A 67 -18.93 13.09 7.67
C SER A 67 -19.79 14.34 7.48
N ASP A 68 -21.12 14.18 7.48
CA ASP A 68 -22.08 15.30 7.29
C ASP A 68 -22.15 16.25 8.50
N LYS A 69 -21.71 15.81 9.69
CA LYS A 69 -21.59 16.66 10.90
C LYS A 69 -20.30 17.47 10.96
N ILE A 70 -19.34 17.17 10.11
CA ILE A 70 -18.04 17.83 10.05
C ILE A 70 -18.05 18.89 8.96
N SER A 71 -17.46 20.06 9.22
CA SER A 71 -17.34 21.14 8.24
C SER A 71 -16.66 20.67 6.94
N LEU A 72 -17.19 21.12 5.79
CA LEU A 72 -16.56 20.91 4.48
C LEU A 72 -15.17 21.57 4.39
N ASN A 73 -14.94 22.61 5.18
CA ASN A 73 -13.69 23.38 5.25
C ASN A 73 -12.94 23.11 6.57
N ARG A 74 -13.09 21.92 7.17
CA ARG A 74 -12.44 21.64 8.45
C ARG A 74 -10.94 21.86 8.38
N SER A 75 -10.37 22.36 9.46
CA SER A 75 -8.93 22.48 9.62
C SER A 75 -8.30 21.12 9.92
N LEU A 76 -7.04 20.98 9.55
CA LEU A 76 -6.21 19.80 9.86
C LEU A 76 -4.96 20.25 10.60
N THR A 77 -4.52 19.45 11.58
CA THR A 77 -3.24 19.67 12.22
C THR A 77 -2.09 19.43 11.23
N ASP A 78 -1.10 20.32 11.21
CA ASP A 78 0.13 20.12 10.44
C ASP A 78 1.03 19.09 11.13
N ILE A 79 0.92 17.85 10.70
CA ILE A 79 1.64 16.69 11.25
C ILE A 79 2.97 16.41 10.54
N ARG A 80 3.40 17.28 9.63
CA ARG A 80 4.67 17.14 8.91
C ARG A 80 5.87 17.28 9.85
N HIS A 81 6.98 16.66 9.47
CA HIS A 81 8.24 16.85 10.17
C HIS A 81 8.61 18.36 10.26
N VAL A 82 9.22 18.76 11.37
CA VAL A 82 9.54 20.18 11.63
C VAL A 82 10.38 20.82 10.51
N ASN A 83 11.25 20.06 9.86
CA ASN A 83 12.07 20.54 8.75
C ASN A 83 11.23 20.92 7.53
N CYS A 84 10.07 20.29 7.29
CA CYS A 84 9.17 20.63 6.19
C CYS A 84 8.64 22.06 6.29
N LYS A 85 8.49 22.59 7.51
CA LYS A 85 8.03 23.97 7.78
C LYS A 85 9.04 25.04 7.38
N LYS A 86 10.29 24.65 7.09
CA LYS A 86 11.39 25.55 6.73
C LYS A 86 11.86 25.35 5.29
N LYS A 87 11.32 24.34 4.57
CA LYS A 87 11.76 24.04 3.21
C LYS A 87 11.26 25.08 2.22
N LEU A 88 12.18 25.48 1.34
CA LEU A 88 11.93 26.35 0.21
C LEU A 88 11.87 25.49 -1.05
N TYR A 89 10.91 25.78 -1.92
CA TYR A 89 10.72 25.12 -3.21
C TYR A 89 10.98 26.12 -4.34
N LEU A 90 11.13 25.63 -5.56
CA LEU A 90 11.35 26.47 -6.73
C LEU A 90 10.27 27.58 -6.80
N GLU A 91 10.69 28.79 -7.13
CA GLU A 91 9.78 29.93 -7.28
C GLU A 91 8.81 29.75 -8.46
N LYS A 92 9.32 29.12 -9.53
CA LYS A 92 8.51 28.75 -10.69
C LYS A 92 8.21 27.26 -10.65
N LEU A 93 6.95 26.91 -10.44
CA LEU A 93 6.44 25.55 -10.44
C LEU A 93 5.43 25.37 -11.57
N PRO A 94 5.35 24.19 -12.19
CA PRO A 94 4.30 23.90 -13.17
C PRO A 94 2.92 23.87 -12.49
N ASN A 95 1.88 24.19 -13.23
CA ASN A 95 0.52 24.03 -12.75
C ASN A 95 0.02 22.57 -12.95
N THR A 96 -1.03 22.21 -12.23
CA THR A 96 -1.58 20.86 -12.29
C THR A 96 -3.08 20.83 -12.53
N SER A 97 -3.55 19.86 -13.33
CA SER A 97 -4.92 19.39 -13.35
C SER A 97 -5.08 18.29 -12.30
N ILE A 98 -5.97 18.51 -11.32
CA ILE A 98 -6.24 17.52 -10.26
C ILE A 98 -7.45 16.69 -10.69
N ILE A 99 -7.23 15.38 -10.90
CA ILE A 99 -8.22 14.44 -11.43
C ILE A 99 -8.76 13.61 -10.27
N ILE A 100 -10.07 13.68 -10.07
CA ILE A 100 -10.79 13.03 -8.98
C ILE A 100 -11.88 12.13 -9.58
N PRO A 101 -11.61 10.84 -9.80
CA PRO A 101 -12.63 9.89 -10.21
C PRO A 101 -13.56 9.55 -9.05
N PHE A 102 -14.85 9.42 -9.30
CA PHE A 102 -15.82 8.98 -8.29
C PHE A 102 -16.94 8.13 -8.88
N HIS A 103 -17.52 7.28 -8.08
CA HIS A 103 -18.72 6.50 -8.36
C HIS A 103 -19.53 6.34 -7.09
N ASN A 104 -20.76 6.85 -7.11
CA ASN A 104 -21.66 6.76 -5.96
C ASN A 104 -21.03 7.22 -4.63
N GLU A 105 -20.24 8.30 -4.67
CA GLU A 105 -19.53 8.83 -3.52
C GLU A 105 -20.47 9.57 -2.55
N GLY A 106 -20.08 9.64 -1.29
CA GLY A 106 -20.76 10.42 -0.28
C GLY A 106 -20.68 11.94 -0.58
N TRP A 107 -21.77 12.67 -0.34
CA TRP A 107 -21.84 14.10 -0.63
C TRP A 107 -20.74 14.90 0.08
N SER A 108 -20.73 14.85 1.41
CA SER A 108 -19.78 15.65 2.20
C SER A 108 -18.32 15.22 2.01
N SER A 109 -18.05 13.93 1.80
CA SER A 109 -16.69 13.43 1.55
C SER A 109 -16.13 13.94 0.23
N LEU A 110 -16.93 13.90 -0.86
CA LEU A 110 -16.54 14.43 -2.16
C LEU A 110 -16.30 15.94 -2.10
N LEU A 111 -17.22 16.68 -1.50
CA LEU A 111 -17.08 18.14 -1.37
C LEU A 111 -15.89 18.52 -0.51
N ARG A 112 -15.66 17.83 0.60
CA ARG A 112 -14.51 18.10 1.47
C ARG A 112 -13.18 17.85 0.76
N THR A 113 -13.13 16.85 -0.14
CA THR A 113 -11.96 16.64 -1.00
C THR A 113 -11.68 17.90 -1.82
N VAL A 114 -12.68 18.42 -2.54
CA VAL A 114 -12.53 19.63 -3.38
C VAL A 114 -12.16 20.85 -2.53
N HIS A 115 -12.86 21.08 -1.42
CA HIS A 115 -12.61 22.21 -0.54
C HIS A 115 -11.20 22.18 0.07
N SER A 116 -10.73 21.00 0.50
CA SER A 116 -9.39 20.85 1.07
C SER A 116 -8.29 21.23 0.06
N ILE A 117 -8.48 20.88 -1.21
CA ILE A 117 -7.58 21.24 -2.30
C ILE A 117 -7.57 22.74 -2.52
N LEU A 118 -8.76 23.35 -2.70
CA LEU A 118 -8.89 24.79 -2.99
C LEU A 118 -8.34 25.64 -1.85
N ASN A 119 -8.58 25.25 -0.61
CA ASN A 119 -8.19 26.02 0.58
C ASN A 119 -6.69 25.90 0.93
N ARG A 120 -6.01 24.80 0.52
CA ARG A 120 -4.64 24.52 0.95
C ARG A 120 -3.64 24.42 -0.19
N SER A 121 -4.02 24.90 -1.36
CA SER A 121 -3.12 24.98 -2.52
C SER A 121 -3.02 26.40 -3.03
N PRO A 122 -1.82 26.87 -3.42
CA PRO A 122 -1.67 28.14 -4.11
C PRO A 122 -2.53 28.15 -5.38
N PRO A 123 -3.42 29.15 -5.56
CA PRO A 123 -4.35 29.16 -6.70
C PRO A 123 -3.67 29.11 -8.07
N GLU A 124 -2.48 29.69 -8.19
CA GLU A 124 -1.69 29.71 -9.43
C GLU A 124 -1.16 28.33 -9.83
N LEU A 125 -1.05 27.41 -8.87
CA LEU A 125 -0.58 26.03 -9.12
C LEU A 125 -1.71 25.09 -9.52
N ILE A 126 -2.98 25.48 -9.37
CA ILE A 126 -4.14 24.71 -9.82
C ILE A 126 -4.59 25.23 -11.18
N ALA A 127 -4.37 24.46 -12.24
CA ALA A 127 -4.98 24.73 -13.54
C ALA A 127 -6.50 24.50 -13.47
N GLU A 128 -6.89 23.34 -12.95
CA GLU A 128 -8.28 22.92 -12.80
C GLU A 128 -8.39 21.72 -11.84
N ILE A 129 -9.60 21.46 -11.36
CA ILE A 129 -10.02 20.22 -10.70
C ILE A 129 -11.04 19.54 -11.62
N VAL A 130 -10.74 18.32 -12.06
CA VAL A 130 -11.61 17.53 -12.94
C VAL A 130 -12.26 16.43 -12.11
N LEU A 131 -13.53 16.61 -11.78
CA LEU A 131 -14.36 15.58 -11.17
C LEU A 131 -14.84 14.63 -12.26
N VAL A 132 -14.45 13.36 -12.21
CA VAL A 132 -14.80 12.39 -13.25
C VAL A 132 -15.79 11.38 -12.69
N ASP A 133 -17.05 11.54 -13.05
CA ASP A 133 -18.15 10.68 -12.62
C ASP A 133 -18.19 9.39 -13.44
N ASP A 134 -17.92 8.28 -12.79
CA ASP A 134 -17.98 6.94 -13.38
C ASP A 134 -19.39 6.37 -13.29
N PHE A 135 -20.32 7.00 -13.99
CA PHE A 135 -21.72 6.55 -14.12
C PHE A 135 -22.44 6.39 -12.78
N SER A 136 -22.36 7.40 -11.91
CA SER A 136 -23.10 7.40 -10.64
C SER A 136 -24.62 7.45 -10.89
N ASP A 137 -25.39 6.76 -10.06
CA ASP A 137 -26.85 6.74 -10.11
C ASP A 137 -27.51 7.57 -8.98
N ARG A 138 -26.73 8.01 -7.98
CA ARG A 138 -27.24 8.79 -6.84
C ARG A 138 -27.62 10.22 -7.25
N GLU A 139 -28.84 10.65 -6.88
CA GLU A 139 -29.40 11.94 -7.25
C GLU A 139 -28.55 13.15 -6.81
N HIS A 140 -27.96 13.09 -5.62
CA HIS A 140 -27.11 14.19 -5.13
C HIS A 140 -25.83 14.40 -5.96
N LEU A 141 -25.42 13.43 -6.78
CA LEU A 141 -24.26 13.52 -7.67
C LEU A 141 -24.62 13.99 -9.09
N LYS A 142 -25.89 14.29 -9.34
CA LYS A 142 -26.42 14.80 -10.62
C LYS A 142 -26.46 16.32 -10.61
N LYS A 143 -27.61 16.90 -10.91
CA LYS A 143 -27.83 18.34 -11.02
C LYS A 143 -27.39 19.12 -9.78
N ARG A 144 -27.66 18.60 -8.58
CA ARG A 144 -27.23 19.22 -7.32
C ARG A 144 -25.72 19.42 -7.25
N LEU A 145 -24.94 18.45 -7.71
CA LEU A 145 -23.48 18.57 -7.75
C LEU A 145 -23.02 19.60 -8.79
N GLU A 146 -23.68 19.63 -9.97
CA GLU A 146 -23.38 20.59 -11.01
C GLU A 146 -23.64 22.04 -10.54
N GLU A 147 -24.80 22.29 -9.94
CA GLU A 147 -25.16 23.57 -9.35
C GLU A 147 -24.18 24.01 -8.26
N TYR A 148 -23.78 23.09 -7.38
CA TYR A 148 -22.83 23.39 -6.33
C TYR A 148 -21.44 23.73 -6.89
N MET A 149 -20.94 22.93 -7.82
CA MET A 149 -19.60 23.12 -8.40
C MET A 149 -19.51 24.33 -9.34
N ALA A 150 -20.61 24.81 -9.87
CA ALA A 150 -20.65 26.03 -10.67
C ALA A 150 -20.15 27.28 -9.92
N HIS A 151 -20.16 27.28 -8.59
CA HIS A 151 -19.57 28.34 -7.76
C HIS A 151 -18.04 28.36 -7.76
N PHE A 152 -17.39 27.32 -8.30
CA PHE A 152 -15.93 27.16 -8.30
C PHE A 152 -15.39 27.14 -9.73
N PRO A 153 -14.91 28.25 -10.27
CA PRO A 153 -14.55 28.39 -11.71
C PRO A 153 -13.45 27.41 -12.17
N LYS A 154 -12.66 26.89 -11.23
CA LYS A 154 -11.61 25.91 -11.52
C LYS A 154 -12.08 24.46 -11.44
N VAL A 155 -13.34 24.21 -11.08
CA VAL A 155 -13.89 22.87 -10.98
C VAL A 155 -14.78 22.56 -12.16
N ARG A 156 -14.58 21.44 -12.80
CA ARG A 156 -15.48 20.94 -13.85
C ARG A 156 -15.79 19.47 -13.66
N ILE A 157 -16.94 19.07 -14.16
CA ILE A 157 -17.43 17.69 -14.08
C ILE A 157 -17.40 17.06 -15.46
N VAL A 158 -16.86 15.86 -15.56
CA VAL A 158 -16.87 15.01 -16.76
C VAL A 158 -17.54 13.69 -16.39
N ARG A 159 -18.39 13.15 -17.27
CA ARG A 159 -19.14 11.94 -16.97
C ARG A 159 -18.88 10.84 -18.01
N THR A 160 -18.75 9.60 -17.53
CA THR A 160 -18.73 8.44 -18.43
C THR A 160 -20.13 8.10 -18.92
N LYS A 161 -20.23 7.48 -20.10
CA LYS A 161 -21.52 7.04 -20.67
C LYS A 161 -22.02 5.72 -20.07
N LYS A 162 -21.16 4.97 -19.39
CA LYS A 162 -21.43 3.70 -18.73
C LYS A 162 -20.41 3.49 -17.60
N ARG A 163 -20.60 2.50 -16.77
CA ARG A 163 -19.64 2.10 -15.73
C ARG A 163 -18.34 1.62 -16.38
N GLU A 164 -17.27 2.40 -16.26
CA GLU A 164 -15.95 2.14 -16.85
C GLU A 164 -14.93 1.62 -15.82
N GLY A 165 -15.09 1.96 -14.56
CA GLY A 165 -14.15 1.66 -13.48
C GLY A 165 -13.06 2.71 -13.31
N LEU A 166 -12.37 2.64 -12.18
CA LEU A 166 -11.38 3.63 -11.74
C LEU A 166 -10.31 3.92 -12.81
N ILE A 167 -9.76 2.86 -13.42
CA ILE A 167 -8.63 2.97 -14.35
C ILE A 167 -9.00 3.80 -15.58
N ARG A 168 -10.12 3.45 -16.24
CA ARG A 168 -10.59 4.17 -17.43
C ARG A 168 -11.13 5.55 -17.10
N THR A 169 -11.73 5.72 -15.93
CA THR A 169 -12.19 7.01 -15.43
C THR A 169 -11.02 7.97 -15.20
N ARG A 170 -9.90 7.48 -14.65
CA ARG A 170 -8.65 8.27 -14.57
C ARG A 170 -8.09 8.61 -15.94
N MET A 171 -8.14 7.67 -16.90
CA MET A 171 -7.73 7.94 -18.28
C MET A 171 -8.58 9.03 -18.94
N LEU A 172 -9.91 9.00 -18.75
CA LEU A 172 -10.80 10.05 -19.22
C LEU A 172 -10.43 11.40 -18.62
N GLY A 173 -10.22 11.47 -17.30
CA GLY A 173 -9.76 12.70 -16.65
C GLY A 173 -8.44 13.22 -17.21
N ALA A 174 -7.46 12.34 -17.39
CA ALA A 174 -6.17 12.70 -17.97
C ALA A 174 -6.26 13.17 -19.43
N SER A 175 -7.21 12.63 -20.22
CA SER A 175 -7.38 13.00 -21.64
C SER A 175 -7.94 14.41 -21.81
N VAL A 176 -8.70 14.91 -20.83
CA VAL A 176 -9.27 16.26 -20.85
C VAL A 176 -8.46 17.28 -20.04
N ALA A 177 -7.43 16.83 -19.32
CA ALA A 177 -6.60 17.67 -18.48
C ALA A 177 -5.80 18.69 -19.30
N THR A 178 -5.71 19.92 -18.80
CA THR A 178 -5.03 21.06 -19.45
C THR A 178 -3.72 21.45 -18.78
N GLY A 179 -3.54 21.14 -17.48
CA GLY A 179 -2.34 21.46 -16.71
C GLY A 179 -1.08 20.79 -17.24
N GLU A 180 0.07 21.34 -16.94
CA GLU A 180 1.39 20.78 -17.27
C GLU A 180 1.62 19.44 -16.54
N VAL A 181 1.12 19.37 -15.31
CA VAL A 181 1.14 18.19 -14.44
C VAL A 181 -0.28 17.65 -14.31
N ILE A 182 -0.41 16.34 -14.16
CA ILE A 182 -1.63 15.67 -13.71
C ILE A 182 -1.41 15.12 -12.30
N THR A 183 -2.35 15.42 -11.41
CA THR A 183 -2.37 14.90 -10.04
C THR A 183 -3.64 14.08 -9.85
N PHE A 184 -3.50 12.81 -9.51
CA PHE A 184 -4.63 11.94 -9.20
C PHE A 184 -4.87 11.93 -7.70
N LEU A 185 -6.12 12.10 -7.29
CA LEU A 185 -6.60 11.93 -5.92
C LEU A 185 -7.89 11.11 -5.93
N ASP A 186 -8.12 10.34 -4.88
CA ASP A 186 -9.41 9.68 -4.68
C ASP A 186 -10.46 10.67 -4.16
N SER A 187 -11.75 10.35 -4.33
CA SER A 187 -12.87 11.25 -4.05
C SER A 187 -13.21 11.41 -2.56
N HIS A 188 -12.43 10.84 -1.68
CA HIS A 188 -12.57 10.85 -0.22
C HIS A 188 -11.23 11.12 0.47
N CYS A 189 -10.54 12.17 -0.02
CA CYS A 189 -9.25 12.63 0.48
C CYS A 189 -9.37 14.02 1.10
N GLU A 190 -8.40 14.38 1.94
CA GLU A 190 -8.23 15.73 2.46
C GLU A 190 -6.77 16.16 2.35
N ALA A 191 -6.50 17.15 1.51
CA ALA A 191 -5.17 17.74 1.40
C ALA A 191 -4.78 18.46 2.70
N ASN A 192 -3.55 18.27 3.17
CA ASN A 192 -3.03 18.95 4.35
C ASN A 192 -2.19 20.19 3.97
N VAL A 193 -1.70 20.91 4.94
CA VAL A 193 -0.95 22.16 4.78
C VAL A 193 0.19 22.01 3.78
N ASN A 194 0.24 22.93 2.80
CA ASN A 194 1.34 23.05 1.82
C ASN A 194 1.69 21.74 1.09
N TRP A 195 0.71 20.90 0.79
CA TRP A 195 0.90 19.57 0.21
C TRP A 195 1.38 19.58 -1.23
N LEU A 196 0.97 20.56 -2.04
CA LEU A 196 1.17 20.56 -3.49
C LEU A 196 2.57 21.04 -3.93
N PRO A 197 3.13 22.16 -3.42
CA PRO A 197 4.44 22.64 -3.83
C PRO A 197 5.58 21.62 -3.71
N PRO A 198 5.67 20.77 -2.65
CA PRO A 198 6.70 19.74 -2.56
C PRO A 198 6.66 18.72 -3.69
N LEU A 199 5.46 18.39 -4.20
CA LEU A 199 5.27 17.45 -5.32
C LEU A 199 5.74 18.11 -6.63
N LEU A 200 5.27 19.30 -6.91
CA LEU A 200 5.57 20.02 -8.16
C LEU A 200 7.05 20.40 -8.27
N ASP A 201 7.72 20.68 -7.15
CA ASP A 201 9.16 20.97 -7.10
C ASP A 201 10.01 19.81 -7.65
N ARG A 202 9.64 18.57 -7.34
CA ARG A 202 10.36 17.40 -7.84
C ARG A 202 10.15 17.18 -9.33
N ILE A 203 8.91 17.39 -9.82
CA ILE A 203 8.59 17.28 -11.25
C ILE A 203 9.27 18.40 -12.04
N ALA A 204 9.32 19.61 -11.49
CA ALA A 204 10.03 20.73 -12.13
C ALA A 204 11.52 20.49 -12.29
N GLN A 205 12.15 19.78 -11.33
CA GLN A 205 13.58 19.43 -11.39
C GLN A 205 13.86 18.29 -12.38
N ASP A 206 12.95 17.32 -12.47
CA ASP A 206 13.03 16.23 -13.44
C ASP A 206 11.61 15.78 -13.84
N ARG A 207 11.20 16.13 -15.05
CA ARG A 207 9.88 15.82 -15.60
C ARG A 207 9.52 14.33 -15.64
N LYS A 208 10.52 13.45 -15.54
CA LYS A 208 10.35 12.00 -15.51
C LYS A 208 10.23 11.43 -14.10
N THR A 209 10.07 12.29 -13.12
CA THR A 209 9.78 11.88 -11.75
C THR A 209 8.27 11.81 -11.53
N ILE A 210 7.79 10.66 -11.11
CA ILE A 210 6.47 10.50 -10.51
C ILE A 210 6.60 10.67 -8.99
N VAL A 211 5.68 11.38 -8.39
CA VAL A 211 5.74 11.74 -6.97
C VAL A 211 4.45 11.36 -6.26
N CYS A 212 4.58 10.80 -5.07
CA CYS A 212 3.47 10.41 -4.22
C CYS A 212 3.50 11.20 -2.91
N PRO A 213 2.38 11.78 -2.47
CA PRO A 213 2.29 12.31 -1.12
C PRO A 213 2.32 11.16 -0.11
N MET A 214 2.70 11.46 1.12
CA MET A 214 2.45 10.54 2.23
C MET A 214 0.94 10.48 2.47
N ILE A 215 0.40 9.27 2.53
CA ILE A 215 -1.03 9.05 2.72
C ILE A 215 -1.31 8.89 4.20
N ASP A 216 -2.03 9.83 4.78
CA ASP A 216 -2.49 9.78 6.16
C ASP A 216 -3.83 9.05 6.26
N VAL A 217 -4.17 8.60 7.46
CA VAL A 217 -5.42 7.90 7.73
C VAL A 217 -6.49 8.89 8.17
N ILE A 218 -7.63 8.85 7.51
CA ILE A 218 -8.88 9.39 8.04
C ILE A 218 -9.71 8.18 8.46
N ASP A 219 -10.00 8.08 9.73
CA ASP A 219 -10.75 6.95 10.28
C ASP A 219 -12.16 6.88 9.68
N HIS A 220 -12.59 5.69 9.28
CA HIS A 220 -13.85 5.47 8.59
C HIS A 220 -15.09 5.63 9.49
N ASP A 221 -14.92 5.66 10.80
CA ASP A 221 -16.01 5.74 11.77
C ASP A 221 -16.16 7.15 12.35
N HIS A 222 -15.10 7.66 12.96
CA HIS A 222 -15.14 8.95 13.67
C HIS A 222 -14.39 10.08 12.95
N PHE A 223 -13.83 9.86 11.76
CA PHE A 223 -13.12 10.84 10.93
C PHE A 223 -11.91 11.53 11.59
N GLY A 224 -11.34 10.92 12.64
CA GLY A 224 -10.05 11.35 13.18
C GLY A 224 -8.96 11.26 12.12
N TYR A 225 -8.10 12.29 12.06
CA TYR A 225 -6.99 12.37 11.11
C TYR A 225 -5.68 11.99 11.79
N GLU A 226 -5.02 10.96 11.32
CA GLU A 226 -3.83 10.38 11.95
C GLU A 226 -2.74 10.07 10.92
N THR A 227 -1.48 10.03 11.37
CA THR A 227 -0.38 9.53 10.55
C THR A 227 -0.53 8.02 10.36
N GLN A 228 -0.23 7.53 9.17
CA GLN A 228 -0.13 6.10 8.96
C GLN A 228 1.10 5.53 9.68
N ALA A 229 0.93 4.44 10.41
CA ALA A 229 2.04 3.75 11.08
C ALA A 229 3.15 3.38 10.08
N GLY A 230 4.41 3.59 10.47
CA GLY A 230 5.56 3.35 9.59
C GLY A 230 5.71 4.39 8.49
N ASP A 231 5.55 5.65 8.81
CA ASP A 231 5.56 6.81 7.92
C ASP A 231 6.74 6.85 6.94
N ALA A 232 7.95 6.59 7.41
CA ALA A 232 9.16 6.55 6.60
C ALA A 232 9.39 5.19 5.91
N MET A 233 8.32 4.56 5.40
CA MET A 233 8.38 3.29 4.68
C MET A 233 8.06 3.49 3.20
N ARG A 234 8.78 2.78 2.34
CA ARG A 234 8.56 2.78 0.89
C ARG A 234 7.65 1.66 0.44
N GLY A 235 7.01 1.83 -0.71
CA GLY A 235 6.16 0.81 -1.32
C GLY A 235 6.94 -0.43 -1.79
N ALA A 236 6.33 -1.58 -1.63
CA ALA A 236 6.80 -2.87 -2.11
C ALA A 236 5.60 -3.77 -2.42
N PHE A 237 5.85 -4.99 -2.86
CA PHE A 237 4.81 -6.00 -3.06
C PHE A 237 5.39 -7.40 -2.78
N ASP A 238 4.52 -8.32 -2.41
CA ASP A 238 4.88 -9.72 -2.22
C ASP A 238 4.69 -10.54 -3.52
N TRP A 239 4.94 -11.84 -3.46
CA TRP A 239 4.84 -12.74 -4.61
C TRP A 239 3.42 -12.90 -5.16
N GLU A 240 2.42 -12.63 -4.31
CA GLU A 240 1.01 -12.63 -4.70
C GLU A 240 0.58 -11.28 -5.30
N MET A 241 1.52 -10.32 -5.36
CA MET A 241 1.30 -8.94 -5.82
C MET A 241 0.40 -8.14 -4.85
N TYR A 242 0.42 -8.47 -3.56
CA TYR A 242 -0.18 -7.59 -2.55
C TYR A 242 0.78 -6.46 -2.20
N TYR A 243 0.26 -5.26 -2.15
CA TYR A 243 1.02 -4.09 -1.74
C TYR A 243 1.48 -4.23 -0.28
N LYS A 244 2.73 -3.88 -0.04
CA LYS A 244 3.36 -3.85 1.28
C LYS A 244 4.12 -2.55 1.45
N ARG A 245 4.30 -2.15 2.69
CA ARG A 245 5.25 -1.10 3.06
C ARG A 245 6.45 -1.74 3.74
N ILE A 246 7.63 -1.33 3.34
CA ILE A 246 8.89 -1.85 3.88
C ILE A 246 9.79 -0.71 4.32
N PRO A 247 10.64 -0.90 5.36
CA PRO A 247 11.60 0.09 5.78
C PRO A 247 12.52 0.52 4.63
N ILE A 248 12.93 1.79 4.66
CA ILE A 248 13.95 2.30 3.74
C ILE A 248 15.29 1.63 4.12
N PRO A 249 15.97 0.94 3.18
CA PRO A 249 17.28 0.36 3.45
C PRO A 249 18.27 1.39 3.96
N ALA A 250 19.12 1.04 4.92
CA ALA A 250 20.07 1.97 5.55
C ALA A 250 20.92 2.76 4.54
N LYS A 251 21.32 2.13 3.44
CA LYS A 251 22.10 2.78 2.35
C LYS A 251 21.31 3.85 1.59
N LEU A 252 19.98 3.85 1.66
CA LEU A 252 19.09 4.78 0.96
C LEU A 252 18.44 5.79 1.93
N GLN A 253 18.63 5.63 3.22
CA GLN A 253 18.17 6.59 4.22
C GLN A 253 18.94 7.90 4.06
N LYS A 254 18.21 9.01 4.12
CA LYS A 254 18.81 10.35 4.07
C LYS A 254 18.96 10.91 5.48
N PRO A 255 19.94 11.81 5.71
CA PRO A 255 20.13 12.46 7.02
C PRO A 255 18.91 13.27 7.46
N ASP A 256 18.21 13.92 6.52
CA ASP A 256 16.98 14.65 6.80
C ASP A 256 15.76 13.77 6.47
N PRO A 257 14.96 13.36 7.48
CA PRO A 257 13.77 12.52 7.26
C PRO A 257 12.65 13.23 6.47
N SER A 258 12.75 14.54 6.27
CA SER A 258 11.84 15.32 5.44
C SER A 258 12.23 15.34 3.95
N ASP A 259 13.35 14.73 3.57
CA ASP A 259 13.75 14.63 2.17
C ASP A 259 12.98 13.55 1.41
N PRO A 260 12.68 13.79 0.12
CA PRO A 260 12.09 12.78 -0.74
C PRO A 260 12.90 11.50 -0.80
N PHE A 261 12.26 10.36 -0.80
CA PHE A 261 12.93 9.06 -0.91
C PHE A 261 12.35 8.21 -2.04
N VAL A 262 13.19 7.37 -2.60
CA VAL A 262 12.85 6.51 -3.74
C VAL A 262 11.95 5.36 -3.30
N SER A 263 10.84 5.15 -4.02
CA SER A 263 9.88 4.07 -3.79
C SER A 263 9.78 3.16 -5.02
N PRO A 264 9.90 1.83 -4.88
CA PRO A 264 9.78 0.89 -6.00
C PRO A 264 8.43 0.92 -6.70
N VAL A 265 7.35 0.98 -5.92
CA VAL A 265 5.96 1.02 -6.38
C VAL A 265 5.15 1.98 -5.51
N MET A 266 4.15 2.60 -6.11
CA MET A 266 3.21 3.43 -5.37
C MET A 266 2.13 2.59 -4.68
N ALA A 267 1.52 3.16 -3.63
CA ALA A 267 0.32 2.60 -3.02
C ALA A 267 -0.87 2.59 -3.99
N GLY A 268 -0.87 3.52 -4.94
CA GLY A 268 -1.98 3.78 -5.86
C GLY A 268 -2.91 4.86 -5.31
N GLY A 269 -3.73 5.44 -6.16
CA GLY A 269 -4.70 6.45 -5.78
C GLY A 269 -4.17 7.88 -5.85
N LEU A 270 -3.11 8.18 -5.13
CA LEU A 270 -2.62 9.54 -4.93
C LEU A 270 -1.20 9.69 -5.49
N PHE A 271 -1.05 10.41 -6.58
CA PHE A 271 0.27 10.72 -7.16
C PHE A 271 0.19 11.87 -8.16
N ALA A 272 1.33 12.48 -8.49
CA ALA A 272 1.44 13.48 -9.54
C ALA A 272 2.60 13.15 -10.49
N MET A 273 2.43 13.52 -11.77
CA MET A 273 3.45 13.40 -12.80
C MET A 273 3.22 14.38 -13.94
N GLU A 274 4.24 14.68 -14.73
CA GLU A 274 4.09 15.50 -15.93
C GLU A 274 3.11 14.82 -16.90
N ARG A 275 2.13 15.63 -17.40
CA ARG A 275 1.07 15.13 -18.30
C ARG A 275 1.63 14.55 -19.59
N LYS A 276 2.63 15.20 -20.20
CA LYS A 276 3.26 14.71 -21.42
C LYS A 276 3.97 13.37 -21.20
N TRP A 277 4.67 13.23 -20.06
CA TRP A 277 5.33 11.98 -19.68
C TRP A 277 4.34 10.84 -19.45
N PHE A 278 3.18 11.10 -18.83
CA PHE A 278 2.11 10.11 -18.68
C PHE A 278 1.69 9.53 -20.04
N TRP A 279 1.50 10.40 -21.06
CA TRP A 279 1.12 9.97 -22.38
C TRP A 279 2.28 9.34 -23.18
N GLU A 280 3.51 9.77 -22.99
CA GLU A 280 4.71 9.12 -23.55
C GLU A 280 4.85 7.66 -23.04
N LEU A 281 4.40 7.37 -21.80
CA LEU A 281 4.30 6.02 -21.25
C LEU A 281 3.09 5.23 -21.77
N GLY A 282 2.21 5.86 -22.55
CA GLY A 282 0.97 5.26 -23.07
C GLY A 282 -0.20 5.28 -22.07
N GLY A 283 -0.13 6.12 -21.02
CA GLY A 283 -1.15 6.14 -19.95
C GLY A 283 -1.25 4.80 -19.22
N TYR A 284 -2.43 4.46 -18.72
CA TYR A 284 -2.70 3.12 -18.21
C TYR A 284 -3.00 2.12 -19.33
N ASP A 285 -2.70 0.85 -19.09
CA ASP A 285 -3.08 -0.24 -20.00
C ASP A 285 -4.61 -0.35 -20.09
N THR A 286 -5.17 -0.09 -21.28
CA THR A 286 -6.62 -0.12 -21.57
C THR A 286 -7.26 -1.50 -21.40
N GLY A 287 -6.46 -2.56 -21.34
CA GLY A 287 -6.93 -3.92 -21.06
C GLY A 287 -7.09 -4.24 -19.58
N LEU A 288 -6.71 -3.33 -18.68
CA LEU A 288 -7.04 -3.44 -17.27
C LEU A 288 -8.51 -3.04 -17.04
N GLU A 289 -9.17 -3.76 -16.15
CA GLU A 289 -10.60 -3.59 -15.92
C GLU A 289 -10.89 -3.12 -14.50
N ILE A 290 -11.78 -2.17 -14.35
CA ILE A 290 -12.37 -1.62 -13.13
C ILE A 290 -11.32 -1.08 -12.15
N TRP A 291 -10.59 -1.94 -11.43
CA TRP A 291 -9.70 -1.58 -10.34
C TRP A 291 -8.63 -2.65 -10.09
N GLY A 292 -7.43 -2.17 -9.69
CA GLY A 292 -6.35 -3.01 -9.18
C GLY A 292 -5.36 -3.46 -10.24
N GLY A 293 -4.08 -3.40 -9.88
CA GLY A 293 -2.94 -3.71 -10.76
C GLY A 293 -2.37 -2.50 -11.49
N GLU A 294 -3.15 -1.43 -11.68
CA GLU A 294 -2.73 -0.21 -12.36
C GLU A 294 -1.57 0.51 -11.67
N GLN A 295 -1.53 0.47 -10.34
CA GLN A 295 -0.43 1.05 -9.56
C GLN A 295 0.90 0.36 -9.85
N TYR A 296 0.90 -0.94 -10.04
CA TYR A 296 2.09 -1.69 -10.44
C TYR A 296 2.47 -1.41 -11.89
N GLU A 297 1.47 -1.40 -12.77
CA GLU A 297 1.65 -1.19 -14.20
C GLU A 297 2.34 0.15 -14.47
N ILE A 298 1.84 1.26 -13.92
CA ILE A 298 2.46 2.58 -14.10
C ILE A 298 3.80 2.69 -13.38
N SER A 299 3.94 2.12 -12.17
CA SER A 299 5.20 2.11 -11.45
C SER A 299 6.30 1.43 -12.26
N PHE A 300 6.00 0.29 -12.85
CA PHE A 300 6.95 -0.45 -13.67
C PHE A 300 7.32 0.29 -14.95
N LYS A 301 6.34 0.86 -15.66
CA LYS A 301 6.58 1.70 -16.84
C LYS A 301 7.56 2.84 -16.54
N VAL A 302 7.31 3.57 -15.44
CA VAL A 302 8.18 4.68 -15.05
C VAL A 302 9.63 4.22 -14.89
N TRP A 303 9.87 3.17 -14.12
CA TRP A 303 11.21 2.64 -13.92
C TRP A 303 11.86 2.09 -15.20
N MET A 304 11.11 1.33 -15.97
CA MET A 304 11.62 0.72 -17.20
C MET A 304 11.91 1.74 -18.30
N CYS A 305 11.17 2.83 -18.34
CA CYS A 305 11.35 3.90 -19.33
C CYS A 305 12.28 5.03 -18.87
N GLY A 306 13.07 4.78 -17.83
CA GLY A 306 14.12 5.69 -17.36
C GLY A 306 13.62 6.89 -16.57
N GLY A 307 12.46 6.75 -15.95
CA GLY A 307 11.94 7.68 -14.98
C GLY A 307 12.30 7.30 -13.54
N ARG A 308 11.67 7.96 -12.60
CA ARG A 308 11.91 7.82 -11.17
C ARG A 308 10.60 7.92 -10.40
N MET A 309 10.51 7.25 -9.25
CA MET A 309 9.38 7.36 -8.34
C MET A 309 9.87 7.75 -6.96
N GLU A 310 9.23 8.77 -6.37
CA GLU A 310 9.58 9.29 -5.06
C GLU A 310 8.33 9.48 -4.18
N ASP A 311 8.43 9.07 -2.93
CA ASP A 311 7.51 9.48 -1.87
C ASP A 311 8.01 10.76 -1.22
N ILE A 312 7.09 11.71 -0.96
CA ILE A 312 7.42 13.09 -0.58
C ILE A 312 6.94 13.36 0.86
N PRO A 313 7.81 13.26 1.89
CA PRO A 313 7.41 13.39 3.31
C PRO A 313 6.76 14.72 3.68
N CYS A 314 7.10 15.81 2.97
CA CYS A 314 6.52 17.12 3.20
C CYS A 314 5.18 17.37 2.49
N SER A 315 4.71 16.44 1.69
CA SER A 315 3.38 16.43 1.10
C SER A 315 2.50 15.40 1.81
N ARG A 316 1.42 15.84 2.44
CA ARG A 316 0.54 14.97 3.23
C ARG A 316 -0.90 15.09 2.75
N VAL A 317 -1.54 13.95 2.53
CA VAL A 317 -2.94 13.88 2.13
C VAL A 317 -3.63 12.78 2.91
N GLY A 318 -4.68 13.12 3.63
CA GLY A 318 -5.51 12.14 4.33
C GLY A 318 -6.43 11.40 3.37
N HIS A 319 -6.64 10.12 3.61
CA HIS A 319 -7.51 9.26 2.82
C HIS A 319 -8.42 8.45 3.76
N ILE A 320 -9.72 8.37 3.44
CA ILE A 320 -10.67 7.54 4.19
C ILE A 320 -10.47 6.08 3.74
N TYR A 321 -9.95 5.23 4.63
CA TYR A 321 -9.86 3.80 4.38
C TYR A 321 -11.19 3.14 4.69
N ARG A 322 -11.93 2.74 3.64
CA ARG A 322 -13.25 2.13 3.76
C ARG A 322 -13.18 0.80 4.52
N LYS A 323 -14.13 0.55 5.40
CA LYS A 323 -14.28 -0.73 6.10
C LYS A 323 -14.56 -1.88 5.13
N TYR A 324 -15.30 -1.60 4.06
CA TYR A 324 -15.61 -2.51 2.95
C TYR A 324 -15.94 -1.72 1.69
N VAL A 325 -15.87 -2.39 0.54
CA VAL A 325 -16.24 -1.80 -0.75
C VAL A 325 -17.76 -1.81 -0.91
N PRO A 326 -18.44 -0.65 -1.01
CA PRO A 326 -19.91 -0.57 -0.99
C PRO A 326 -20.58 -0.84 -2.34
N TYR A 327 -19.82 -1.02 -3.41
CA TYR A 327 -20.33 -1.23 -4.76
C TYR A 327 -20.02 -2.63 -5.29
N LYS A 328 -20.89 -3.13 -6.17
CA LYS A 328 -20.68 -4.41 -6.84
C LYS A 328 -19.59 -4.29 -7.91
N VAL A 329 -18.65 -5.21 -7.91
CA VAL A 329 -17.72 -5.40 -9.02
C VAL A 329 -18.44 -6.21 -10.09
N PRO A 330 -18.42 -5.80 -11.38
CA PRO A 330 -19.04 -6.55 -12.46
C PRO A 330 -18.55 -8.00 -12.52
N SER A 331 -19.45 -8.93 -12.84
CA SER A 331 -19.12 -10.35 -12.97
C SER A 331 -18.00 -10.56 -14.01
N GLY A 332 -17.07 -11.45 -13.70
CA GLY A 332 -15.95 -11.77 -14.58
C GLY A 332 -14.72 -10.86 -14.46
N VAL A 333 -14.81 -9.74 -13.74
CA VAL A 333 -13.67 -8.89 -13.41
C VAL A 333 -13.04 -9.35 -12.11
N SER A 334 -11.73 -9.49 -12.07
CA SER A 334 -11.01 -9.81 -10.84
C SER A 334 -9.63 -9.16 -10.80
N LEU A 335 -9.19 -8.81 -9.59
CA LEU A 335 -7.82 -8.33 -9.34
C LEU A 335 -6.79 -9.30 -9.92
N ALA A 336 -7.02 -10.61 -9.78
CA ALA A 336 -6.11 -11.64 -10.29
C ALA A 336 -5.95 -11.58 -11.83
N LYS A 337 -7.02 -11.25 -12.59
CA LYS A 337 -6.93 -11.04 -14.04
C LYS A 337 -6.06 -9.83 -14.38
N ASN A 338 -6.29 -8.71 -13.72
CA ASN A 338 -5.49 -7.50 -13.92
C ASN A 338 -4.02 -7.76 -13.59
N VAL A 339 -3.74 -8.34 -12.42
CA VAL A 339 -2.37 -8.66 -11.99
C VAL A 339 -1.69 -9.64 -12.96
N ARG A 340 -2.41 -10.65 -13.46
CA ARG A 340 -1.91 -11.58 -14.49
C ARG A 340 -1.58 -10.84 -15.80
N ARG A 341 -2.43 -9.87 -16.20
CA ARG A 341 -2.19 -9.04 -17.38
C ARG A 341 -0.95 -8.17 -17.20
N VAL A 342 -0.82 -7.48 -16.06
CA VAL A 342 0.39 -6.71 -15.71
C VAL A 342 1.64 -7.59 -15.80
N LYS A 343 1.58 -8.78 -15.20
CA LYS A 343 2.67 -9.77 -15.31
C LYS A 343 3.01 -10.12 -16.75
N LYS A 344 2.03 -10.43 -17.59
CA LYS A 344 2.23 -10.80 -18.99
C LYS A 344 2.81 -9.64 -19.80
N ASN A 345 2.28 -8.43 -19.61
CA ASN A 345 2.70 -7.25 -20.37
C ASN A 345 4.12 -6.79 -20.00
N LEU A 346 4.55 -6.97 -18.75
CA LEU A 346 5.92 -6.71 -18.34
C LEU A 346 6.95 -7.43 -19.22
N CYS A 347 6.65 -8.65 -19.67
CA CYS A 347 7.56 -9.42 -20.51
C CYS A 347 7.42 -9.16 -22.02
N SER A 348 6.22 -8.76 -22.50
CA SER A 348 5.94 -8.71 -23.95
C SER A 348 5.90 -7.32 -24.57
N GLN A 349 5.48 -6.28 -23.84
CA GLN A 349 5.26 -4.94 -24.42
C GLN A 349 6.38 -3.93 -24.18
N PHE A 350 7.24 -4.16 -23.19
CA PHE A 350 8.29 -3.21 -22.84
C PHE A 350 9.58 -3.32 -23.64
N SER A 351 9.62 -4.18 -24.64
CA SER A 351 10.66 -4.15 -25.69
C SER A 351 10.71 -2.81 -26.46
N GLN A 352 9.66 -1.97 -26.35
CA GLN A 352 9.63 -0.65 -27.00
C GLN A 352 10.39 0.46 -26.22
N CYS A 353 10.62 0.30 -24.92
CA CYS A 353 11.58 1.14 -24.22
C CYS A 353 12.98 0.64 -24.56
N SER A 354 13.54 1.17 -25.64
CA SER A 354 14.73 0.63 -26.33
C SER A 354 15.85 0.21 -25.36
N TYR A 355 16.40 -0.97 -25.60
CA TYR A 355 17.59 -1.59 -25.01
C TYR A 355 18.75 -0.61 -24.71
N ASN A 356 18.97 0.38 -25.56
CA ASN A 356 20.01 1.40 -25.40
C ASN A 356 19.75 2.42 -24.26
N ARG A 357 18.50 2.63 -23.80
CA ARG A 357 18.18 3.48 -22.66
C ARG A 357 18.36 2.75 -21.34
N ILE A 358 18.04 1.47 -21.31
CA ILE A 358 18.22 0.59 -20.14
C ILE A 358 19.70 0.51 -19.77
N LYS A 359 20.58 0.42 -20.77
CA LYS A 359 22.05 0.36 -20.60
C LYS A 359 22.64 1.63 -19.92
N ARG A 360 22.04 2.81 -20.12
CA ARG A 360 22.49 4.07 -19.46
C ARG A 360 22.11 4.17 -17.99
N ILE A 361 21.02 3.52 -17.56
CA ILE A 361 20.58 3.51 -16.15
C ILE A 361 21.49 2.62 -15.31
N VAL A 362 22.09 1.61 -15.92
CA VAL A 362 22.98 0.62 -15.27
C VAL A 362 24.31 1.22 -14.86
N HIS A 363 24.84 2.24 -15.55
CA HIS A 363 26.17 2.78 -15.30
C HIS A 363 26.22 3.92 -14.26
N GLY A 364 25.09 4.37 -13.73
CA GLY A 364 25.04 5.48 -12.76
C GLY A 364 24.38 5.17 -11.42
N GLY A 365 23.90 3.96 -11.19
CA GLY A 365 23.24 3.55 -9.93
C GLY A 365 23.43 2.05 -9.67
N PRO A 366 23.18 1.55 -8.47
CA PRO A 366 23.51 0.17 -8.13
C PRO A 366 22.78 -0.80 -9.05
N VAL A 367 23.57 -1.38 -9.93
CA VAL A 367 23.42 -2.62 -10.71
C VAL A 367 22.07 -3.30 -10.61
N ILE A 368 21.41 -3.56 -11.74
CA ILE A 368 20.44 -4.67 -11.82
C ILE A 368 19.62 -4.75 -13.14
N VAL A 369 20.14 -4.40 -14.28
CA VAL A 369 19.33 -4.42 -15.50
C VAL A 369 19.85 -5.36 -16.62
N GLU A 370 21.10 -5.73 -16.65
CA GLU A 370 21.64 -6.58 -17.74
C GLU A 370 21.17 -8.05 -17.72
N GLU A 371 20.95 -8.63 -16.54
CA GLU A 371 20.49 -10.03 -16.39
C GLU A 371 18.99 -10.25 -16.66
N LYS A 372 18.22 -9.19 -16.93
CA LYS A 372 16.75 -9.24 -16.94
C LYS A 372 16.08 -9.36 -18.27
N LEU A 373 16.70 -8.84 -19.31
CA LEU A 373 16.14 -8.95 -20.66
C LEU A 373 16.17 -10.40 -21.17
N GLU A 374 17.18 -11.18 -20.81
CA GLU A 374 17.25 -12.60 -21.14
C GLU A 374 16.16 -13.44 -20.49
N VAL A 375 15.71 -13.07 -19.28
CA VAL A 375 14.68 -13.82 -18.56
C VAL A 375 13.27 -13.57 -19.11
N CYS A 376 12.97 -12.37 -19.60
CA CYS A 376 11.71 -12.10 -20.31
C CYS A 376 11.63 -12.84 -21.65
N VAL A 377 12.73 -13.01 -22.33
CA VAL A 377 12.82 -13.74 -23.62
C VAL A 377 12.67 -15.25 -23.41
N ASN A 378 13.10 -15.80 -22.27
CA ASN A 378 13.11 -17.25 -21.99
C ASN A 378 11.93 -17.76 -21.16
N LYS A 379 10.77 -17.10 -21.15
CA LYS A 379 9.53 -17.53 -20.45
C LYS A 379 9.62 -17.70 -18.93
N SER A 380 10.66 -17.21 -18.27
CA SER A 380 10.79 -17.30 -16.81
C SER A 380 10.54 -15.93 -16.19
N PHE A 381 9.42 -15.83 -15.51
CA PHE A 381 9.00 -14.71 -14.71
C PHE A 381 10.02 -14.44 -13.60
N PHE A 382 10.29 -13.20 -13.29
CA PHE A 382 11.02 -12.63 -12.18
C PHE A 382 12.38 -12.03 -12.45
N TYR A 383 12.36 -10.73 -12.74
CA TYR A 383 13.40 -9.83 -12.30
C TYR A 383 12.89 -8.38 -12.30
N PHE A 384 12.31 -7.96 -11.16
CA PHE A 384 12.39 -6.59 -10.73
C PHE A 384 13.35 -6.55 -9.55
N PRO A 385 14.52 -5.96 -9.71
CA PRO A 385 15.49 -5.85 -8.64
C PRO A 385 15.24 -4.59 -7.85
N PHE A 386 14.17 -4.60 -7.16
CA PHE A 386 14.04 -3.68 -6.08
C PHE A 386 14.49 -4.39 -4.82
N TYR A 387 15.36 -3.73 -4.08
CA TYR A 387 15.79 -4.09 -2.75
C TYR A 387 14.59 -4.30 -1.81
N VAL A 388 13.88 -5.35 -2.07
CA VAL A 388 13.09 -6.02 -1.06
C VAL A 388 14.08 -7.01 -0.48
N GLY A 389 14.59 -6.84 0.71
CA GLY A 389 15.67 -7.54 1.41
C GLY A 389 15.92 -9.04 1.17
N TRP A 390 16.01 -9.48 -0.09
CA TRP A 390 16.08 -10.85 -0.55
C TRP A 390 17.41 -11.10 -1.26
N SER A 391 18.01 -12.22 -1.00
CA SER A 391 19.22 -12.59 -1.71
C SER A 391 18.91 -12.86 -3.19
N VAL A 392 19.66 -12.22 -4.08
CA VAL A 392 19.58 -12.36 -5.54
C VAL A 392 19.59 -13.82 -6.04
N SER A 393 20.17 -14.73 -5.27
CA SER A 393 20.23 -16.17 -5.59
C SER A 393 18.87 -16.89 -5.58
N ALA A 394 17.91 -16.43 -4.78
CA ALA A 394 16.56 -17.01 -4.75
C ALA A 394 15.70 -16.56 -5.94
N LEU A 395 16.02 -15.40 -6.51
CA LEU A 395 15.33 -14.82 -7.65
C LEU A 395 15.77 -15.43 -9.00
N ARG A 396 16.98 -15.98 -9.07
CA ARG A 396 17.57 -16.54 -10.31
C ARG A 396 16.82 -17.73 -10.91
N LYS A 397 15.92 -18.40 -10.19
CA LYS A 397 15.24 -19.63 -10.66
C LYS A 397 13.73 -19.53 -10.81
N GLY A 398 13.12 -18.36 -10.70
CA GLY A 398 11.65 -18.22 -10.77
C GLY A 398 10.90 -18.98 -9.66
N THR A 399 11.61 -19.42 -8.62
CA THR A 399 11.06 -20.09 -7.44
C THR A 399 10.76 -19.06 -6.35
N PRO A 400 9.69 -19.23 -5.60
CA PRO A 400 9.48 -18.47 -4.37
C PRO A 400 10.72 -18.57 -3.48
N PRO A 401 10.95 -17.61 -2.55
CA PRO A 401 12.08 -17.70 -1.64
C PRO A 401 12.14 -19.07 -1.02
N PRO A 402 13.34 -19.64 -0.83
CA PRO A 402 13.45 -20.96 -0.27
C PRO A 402 12.80 -20.97 1.11
N HIS A 403 11.79 -21.80 1.26
CA HIS A 403 11.13 -22.01 2.53
C HIS A 403 12.05 -22.84 3.43
N PRO A 404 12.17 -22.50 4.73
CA PRO A 404 13.02 -23.25 5.65
C PRO A 404 12.59 -24.71 5.76
N SER A 405 11.28 -24.99 5.72
CA SER A 405 10.75 -26.36 5.79
C SER A 405 9.35 -26.41 5.18
N VAL A 406 9.03 -27.52 4.51
CA VAL A 406 7.77 -27.68 3.79
C VAL A 406 7.22 -29.11 3.88
N TYR A 407 5.94 -29.25 3.58
CA TYR A 407 5.11 -30.46 3.54
C TYR A 407 4.74 -31.01 4.92
N GLU A 408 4.76 -32.32 5.09
CA GLU A 408 4.30 -33.01 6.28
C GLU A 408 5.08 -32.61 7.53
N ILE A 409 4.38 -32.32 8.63
CA ILE A 409 4.93 -32.18 9.98
C ILE A 409 4.57 -33.44 10.74
N ARG A 410 5.57 -34.29 10.99
CA ARG A 410 5.41 -35.60 11.66
C ARG A 410 6.01 -35.57 13.04
N ASN A 411 5.27 -36.03 14.03
CA ASN A 411 5.81 -36.31 15.37
C ASN A 411 6.61 -37.58 15.35
N THR A 412 7.86 -37.57 15.88
CA THR A 412 8.76 -38.71 15.82
C THR A 412 8.39 -39.83 16.80
N GLY A 413 7.88 -39.47 17.98
CA GLY A 413 7.52 -40.42 19.02
C GLY A 413 6.24 -41.20 18.70
N LEU A 414 5.30 -40.58 18.00
CA LEU A 414 3.97 -41.15 17.70
C LEU A 414 3.82 -41.64 16.28
N ASN A 415 4.70 -41.21 15.39
CA ASN A 415 4.59 -41.45 13.95
C ASN A 415 3.23 -40.94 13.37
N LEU A 416 2.66 -39.88 13.97
CA LEU A 416 1.45 -39.21 13.54
C LEU A 416 1.76 -37.84 12.91
N CYS A 417 0.92 -37.38 12.04
CA CYS A 417 1.06 -36.10 11.32
C CYS A 417 0.13 -35.04 11.86
N VAL A 418 0.60 -33.80 11.85
CA VAL A 418 -0.26 -32.62 12.07
C VAL A 418 -1.30 -32.54 10.95
N ASP A 419 -2.55 -32.28 11.30
CA ASP A 419 -3.64 -32.14 10.35
C ASP A 419 -4.47 -30.89 10.69
N SER A 420 -4.66 -30.03 9.70
CA SER A 420 -5.49 -28.84 9.79
C SER A 420 -6.99 -29.13 9.65
N LYS A 421 -7.36 -30.34 9.25
CA LYS A 421 -8.75 -30.75 8.95
C LYS A 421 -9.51 -29.76 8.04
N HIS A 422 -8.78 -29.04 7.19
CA HIS A 422 -9.31 -27.92 6.40
C HIS A 422 -10.00 -26.84 7.23
N GLY A 423 -9.62 -26.70 8.49
CA GLY A 423 -10.21 -25.77 9.43
C GLY A 423 -10.15 -24.31 8.97
N SER A 424 -11.00 -23.50 9.58
CA SER A 424 -11.04 -22.03 9.48
C SER A 424 -10.31 -21.37 10.65
N SER A 425 -10.31 -20.05 10.70
CA SER A 425 -9.82 -19.28 11.83
C SER A 425 -10.48 -19.72 13.14
N GLY A 426 -9.69 -19.96 14.19
CA GLY A 426 -10.11 -20.52 15.49
C GLY A 426 -10.10 -22.05 15.58
N SER A 427 -9.84 -22.77 14.49
CA SER A 427 -9.82 -24.25 14.50
C SER A 427 -8.57 -24.80 15.19
N LEU A 428 -8.74 -25.86 15.98
CA LEU A 428 -7.66 -26.61 16.61
C LEU A 428 -6.91 -27.49 15.61
N LEU A 429 -5.59 -27.55 15.71
CA LEU A 429 -4.79 -28.55 15.03
C LEU A 429 -4.96 -29.91 15.70
N LYS A 430 -4.93 -30.97 14.93
CA LYS A 430 -5.06 -32.36 15.40
C LYS A 430 -3.90 -33.23 14.92
N LEU A 431 -3.72 -34.38 15.58
CA LEU A 431 -2.86 -35.44 15.12
C LEU A 431 -3.66 -36.52 14.42
N GLU A 432 -3.21 -36.94 13.25
CA GLU A 432 -3.82 -37.98 12.45
C GLU A 432 -2.78 -38.92 11.85
N ASN A 433 -3.24 -40.07 11.37
CA ASN A 433 -2.38 -40.95 10.59
C ASN A 433 -1.85 -40.20 9.36
N CYS A 434 -0.54 -40.32 9.11
CA CYS A 434 0.08 -39.72 7.94
C CYS A 434 -0.46 -40.39 6.69
N GLN A 435 -1.09 -39.59 5.80
CA GLN A 435 -1.78 -40.13 4.63
C GLN A 435 -1.08 -39.65 3.35
N LYS A 436 -0.90 -40.58 2.42
CA LYS A 436 -0.51 -40.30 1.03
C LYS A 436 -1.70 -40.61 0.12
N GLY A 437 -2.00 -39.71 -0.82
CA GLY A 437 -2.99 -39.95 -1.87
C GLY A 437 -2.62 -41.13 -2.76
N ARG A 438 -3.56 -41.65 -3.58
CA ARG A 438 -3.36 -42.82 -4.46
C ARG A 438 -2.17 -42.68 -5.40
N ASP A 439 -1.83 -41.46 -5.78
CA ASP A 439 -0.72 -41.12 -6.71
C ASP A 439 0.56 -40.64 -5.96
N GLY A 440 0.68 -40.90 -4.67
CA GLY A 440 1.77 -40.38 -3.85
C GLY A 440 1.66 -38.88 -3.53
N ALA A 441 0.60 -38.22 -3.97
CA ALA A 441 0.30 -36.83 -3.64
C ALA A 441 -0.14 -36.69 -2.18
N TRP A 442 0.25 -35.58 -1.57
CA TRP A 442 -0.10 -35.28 -0.17
C TRP A 442 -1.54 -34.82 -0.03
N ILE A 443 -2.20 -35.23 1.05
CA ILE A 443 -3.52 -34.72 1.37
C ILE A 443 -3.40 -33.28 1.88
N TYR A 444 -4.08 -32.35 1.27
CA TYR A 444 -4.00 -30.92 1.54
C TYR A 444 -4.16 -30.52 3.02
N GLY A 445 -4.83 -31.32 3.86
CA GLY A 445 -4.95 -31.08 5.30
C GLY A 445 -3.67 -31.25 6.10
N GLN A 446 -2.71 -32.04 5.58
CA GLN A 446 -1.44 -32.40 6.24
C GLN A 446 -0.21 -31.75 5.59
N VAL A 447 -0.42 -30.83 4.63
CA VAL A 447 0.66 -30.06 3.98
C VAL A 447 0.80 -28.72 4.66
N PHE A 448 2.03 -28.39 5.08
CA PHE A 448 2.35 -27.16 5.75
C PHE A 448 3.64 -26.55 5.19
N THR A 449 3.74 -25.24 5.30
CA THR A 449 4.95 -24.49 4.96
C THR A 449 5.38 -23.65 6.16
N LEU A 450 6.58 -23.90 6.70
CA LEU A 450 7.28 -22.94 7.55
C LEU A 450 7.89 -21.91 6.61
N GLY A 451 7.32 -20.70 6.60
CA GLY A 451 7.69 -19.63 5.69
C GLY A 451 8.88 -18.80 6.18
N TRP A 452 9.38 -17.97 5.30
CA TRP A 452 10.44 -17.01 5.60
C TRP A 452 10.02 -15.92 6.62
N ARG A 453 8.73 -15.80 6.87
CA ARG A 453 8.18 -14.93 7.92
C ARG A 453 8.29 -15.55 9.31
N GLU A 454 8.83 -16.75 9.41
CA GLU A 454 8.87 -17.56 10.63
C GLU A 454 7.45 -17.93 11.12
N ASP A 455 6.47 -18.00 10.19
CA ASP A 455 5.11 -18.50 10.43
C ASP A 455 4.92 -19.87 9.77
N ILE A 456 4.01 -20.68 10.30
CA ILE A 456 3.65 -21.99 9.73
C ILE A 456 2.23 -21.90 9.18
N ARG A 457 2.06 -22.24 7.91
CA ARG A 457 0.79 -22.14 7.17
C ARG A 457 0.38 -23.45 6.55
N PRO A 458 -0.92 -23.79 6.55
CA PRO A 458 -1.43 -24.89 5.72
C PRO A 458 -1.23 -24.60 4.23
N GLY A 459 -0.85 -25.62 3.49
CA GLY A 459 -0.61 -25.58 2.04
C GLY A 459 0.88 -25.66 1.67
N ASP A 460 1.12 -25.97 0.39
CA ASP A 460 2.46 -25.97 -0.19
C ASP A 460 2.94 -24.51 -0.43
N PRO A 461 4.24 -24.30 -0.70
CA PRO A 461 4.81 -22.96 -0.87
C PRO A 461 4.15 -22.07 -1.93
N LEU A 462 3.49 -22.66 -2.91
CA LEU A 462 2.81 -21.94 -3.99
C LEU A 462 1.35 -21.64 -3.65
N HIS A 463 0.75 -22.41 -2.73
CA HIS A 463 -0.69 -22.35 -2.41
C HIS A 463 -0.94 -22.37 -0.89
N THR A 464 -0.21 -21.54 -0.13
CA THR A 464 -0.45 -21.42 1.31
C THR A 464 -1.78 -20.70 1.59
N LYS A 465 -2.51 -21.21 2.60
CA LYS A 465 -3.69 -20.51 3.12
C LYS A 465 -3.30 -19.24 3.90
N LYS A 466 -4.24 -18.31 4.04
CA LYS A 466 -4.08 -17.12 4.90
C LYS A 466 -4.28 -17.43 6.39
N LEU A 467 -4.05 -18.65 6.81
CA LEU A 467 -4.13 -19.13 8.18
C LEU A 467 -2.72 -19.49 8.66
N CYS A 468 -2.41 -19.14 9.89
CA CYS A 468 -1.13 -19.40 10.55
C CYS A 468 -1.34 -20.23 11.81
N PHE A 469 -0.33 -21.04 12.18
CA PHE A 469 -0.28 -21.60 13.51
C PHE A 469 -0.18 -20.48 14.53
N ASP A 470 -1.03 -20.53 15.53
CA ASP A 470 -1.19 -19.49 16.55
C ASP A 470 -1.18 -20.14 17.93
N ALA A 471 -0.37 -19.59 18.85
CA ALA A 471 -0.28 -20.04 20.23
C ALA A 471 -0.19 -18.81 21.17
N ILE A 472 -1.12 -18.75 22.14
CA ILE A 472 -1.26 -17.56 22.98
C ILE A 472 -0.33 -17.62 24.20
N SER A 473 -0.13 -18.80 24.78
CA SER A 473 0.61 -18.96 26.04
C SER A 473 1.10 -20.39 26.23
N HIS A 474 1.86 -20.59 27.31
CA HIS A 474 2.17 -21.91 27.84
C HIS A 474 0.87 -22.68 28.15
N ASN A 475 0.83 -23.97 27.87
CA ASN A 475 -0.34 -24.86 27.97
C ASN A 475 -1.53 -24.54 27.05
N SER A 476 -1.45 -23.50 26.20
CA SER A 476 -2.51 -23.23 25.24
C SER A 476 -2.50 -24.25 24.11
N PRO A 477 -3.67 -24.58 23.51
CA PRO A 477 -3.70 -25.36 22.29
C PRO A 477 -3.07 -24.56 21.15
N VAL A 478 -2.54 -25.27 20.14
CA VAL A 478 -2.13 -24.66 18.88
C VAL A 478 -3.33 -24.62 17.95
N THR A 479 -3.67 -23.43 17.50
CA THR A 479 -4.83 -23.17 16.66
C THR A 479 -4.41 -22.64 15.28
N LEU A 480 -5.34 -22.65 14.35
CA LEU A 480 -5.23 -21.87 13.11
C LEU A 480 -5.87 -20.49 13.33
N TYR A 481 -5.19 -19.43 12.95
CA TYR A 481 -5.76 -18.08 13.00
C TYR A 481 -5.37 -17.27 11.76
N ASP A 482 -6.12 -16.22 11.45
CA ASP A 482 -5.78 -15.37 10.31
C ASP A 482 -4.37 -14.81 10.46
N CYS A 483 -3.55 -14.94 9.40
CA CYS A 483 -2.17 -14.49 9.45
C CYS A 483 -2.10 -12.97 9.50
N HIS A 484 -1.58 -12.40 10.57
CA HIS A 484 -1.41 -10.96 10.73
C HIS A 484 -0.01 -10.44 10.35
N GLY A 485 0.98 -11.32 10.21
CA GLY A 485 2.34 -10.96 9.76
C GLY A 485 3.20 -10.17 10.75
N MET A 486 2.71 -9.96 11.97
CA MET A 486 3.40 -9.20 13.03
C MET A 486 4.28 -10.07 13.92
N LYS A 487 4.53 -11.32 13.53
CA LYS A 487 5.21 -12.32 14.35
C LYS A 487 4.41 -12.67 15.62
N GLY A 488 4.81 -12.24 16.81
CA GLY A 488 4.07 -12.46 18.05
C GLY A 488 3.67 -13.93 18.27
N ASN A 489 2.39 -14.17 18.55
CA ASN A 489 1.77 -15.49 18.74
C ASN A 489 1.79 -16.41 17.50
N GLN A 490 2.25 -15.91 16.36
CA GLN A 490 2.42 -16.68 15.11
C GLN A 490 3.89 -16.87 14.72
N LEU A 491 4.83 -16.56 15.64
CA LEU A 491 6.27 -16.71 15.43
C LEU A 491 6.73 -18.10 15.85
N TRP A 492 7.29 -18.86 14.92
CA TRP A 492 7.75 -20.24 15.13
C TRP A 492 9.19 -20.42 14.69
N ARG A 493 9.99 -21.11 15.50
CA ARG A 493 11.37 -21.48 15.21
C ARG A 493 11.53 -22.98 15.25
N TYR A 494 12.05 -23.55 14.18
CA TYR A 494 12.39 -24.96 14.12
C TYR A 494 13.86 -25.15 14.49
N ARG A 495 14.12 -25.76 15.64
CA ARG A 495 15.46 -25.94 16.20
C ARG A 495 16.15 -27.20 15.66
N GLU A 496 17.48 -27.31 15.87
CA GLU A 496 18.27 -28.46 15.47
C GLU A 496 17.87 -29.73 16.20
N ASP A 497 17.44 -29.60 17.46
CA ASP A 497 16.90 -30.68 18.29
C ASP A 497 15.51 -31.16 17.84
N LYS A 498 15.02 -30.71 16.70
CA LYS A 498 13.71 -31.01 16.10
C LYS A 498 12.50 -30.43 16.87
N THR A 499 12.70 -29.57 17.85
CA THR A 499 11.59 -28.88 18.53
C THR A 499 11.05 -27.73 17.68
N LEU A 500 9.73 -27.54 17.73
CA LEU A 500 9.05 -26.34 17.21
C LEU A 500 8.85 -25.37 18.38
N TYR A 501 9.74 -24.41 18.48
CA TYR A 501 9.80 -23.43 19.55
C TYR A 501 9.00 -22.18 19.22
N HIS A 502 8.24 -21.70 20.19
CA HIS A 502 7.46 -20.48 20.14
C HIS A 502 8.07 -19.43 21.09
N PRO A 503 8.79 -18.41 20.56
CA PRO A 503 9.57 -17.47 21.38
C PRO A 503 8.72 -16.67 22.37
N VAL A 504 7.49 -16.31 22.00
CA VAL A 504 6.63 -15.43 22.82
C VAL A 504 6.15 -16.14 24.09
N SER A 505 5.77 -17.41 24.00
CA SER A 505 5.36 -18.21 25.18
C SER A 505 6.54 -18.92 25.86
N ASN A 506 7.76 -18.80 25.32
CA ASN A 506 8.94 -19.55 25.75
C ASN A 506 8.67 -21.06 25.91
N SER A 507 7.91 -21.63 24.97
CA SER A 507 7.43 -23.01 25.02
C SER A 507 7.67 -23.71 23.70
N CYS A 508 7.56 -25.04 23.69
CA CYS A 508 7.66 -25.87 22.52
C CYS A 508 6.32 -26.55 22.21
N MET A 509 6.06 -26.78 20.94
CA MET A 509 4.89 -27.54 20.50
C MET A 509 5.02 -28.99 20.96
N ASP A 510 3.99 -29.46 21.63
CA ASP A 510 3.89 -30.81 22.22
C ASP A 510 2.58 -31.48 21.82
N CYS A 511 2.43 -32.74 22.07
CA CYS A 511 1.22 -33.48 21.77
C CYS A 511 0.83 -34.51 22.84
N ASN A 512 -0.49 -34.65 23.03
CA ASN A 512 -1.08 -35.68 23.88
C ASN A 512 -1.55 -36.85 23.00
N THR A 513 -1.05 -38.03 23.32
CA THR A 513 -1.31 -39.27 22.58
C THR A 513 -2.75 -39.75 22.69
N ALA A 514 -3.31 -39.67 23.88
CA ALA A 514 -4.67 -40.18 24.17
C ALA A 514 -5.75 -39.31 23.52
N GLU A 515 -5.55 -38.00 23.55
CA GLU A 515 -6.52 -37.03 23.05
C GLU A 515 -6.23 -36.56 21.62
N LYS A 516 -5.10 -36.93 21.03
CA LYS A 516 -4.59 -36.47 19.73
C LYS A 516 -4.57 -34.95 19.59
N LYS A 517 -4.32 -34.26 20.71
CA LYS A 517 -4.26 -32.79 20.77
C LYS A 517 -2.84 -32.28 20.62
N ILE A 518 -2.71 -31.08 20.05
CA ILE A 518 -1.46 -30.35 19.93
C ILE A 518 -1.57 -29.09 20.80
N PHE A 519 -0.58 -28.86 21.65
CA PHE A 519 -0.56 -27.77 22.62
C PHE A 519 0.87 -27.28 22.88
N MET A 520 1.01 -26.21 23.64
CA MET A 520 2.30 -25.66 24.05
C MET A 520 2.72 -26.22 25.41
N ASN A 521 3.99 -26.58 25.56
CA ASN A 521 4.54 -27.12 26.82
C ASN A 521 5.96 -26.59 27.05
N ILE A 522 6.47 -26.78 28.27
CA ILE A 522 7.87 -26.48 28.60
C ILE A 522 8.76 -27.30 27.67
N CYS A 523 9.75 -26.62 27.07
CA CYS A 523 10.64 -27.27 26.11
C CYS A 523 11.47 -28.40 26.77
N ASN A 524 11.31 -29.60 26.27
CA ASN A 524 12.11 -30.76 26.63
C ASN A 524 12.61 -31.46 25.36
N PRO A 525 13.85 -31.19 24.93
CA PRO A 525 14.41 -31.80 23.71
C PRO A 525 14.49 -33.32 23.75
N SER A 526 14.45 -33.92 24.93
CA SER A 526 14.47 -35.39 25.09
C SER A 526 13.07 -36.01 24.99
N SER A 527 12.01 -35.22 24.98
CA SER A 527 10.63 -35.72 24.86
C SER A 527 10.29 -36.09 23.43
N PRO A 528 9.96 -37.34 23.13
CA PRO A 528 9.59 -37.77 21.78
C PRO A 528 8.32 -37.04 21.27
N THR A 529 7.44 -36.61 22.17
CA THR A 529 6.19 -35.88 21.82
C THR A 529 6.45 -34.45 21.38
N GLN A 530 7.62 -33.87 21.68
CA GLN A 530 8.04 -32.53 21.23
C GLN A 530 8.98 -32.56 20.02
N GLN A 531 9.31 -33.72 19.49
CA GLN A 531 10.18 -33.85 18.33
C GLN A 531 9.36 -33.97 17.03
N TRP A 532 9.54 -32.99 16.16
CA TRP A 532 8.82 -32.86 14.91
C TRP A 532 9.78 -32.95 13.73
N ILE A 533 9.38 -33.62 12.67
CA ILE A 533 10.16 -33.74 11.43
C ILE A 533 9.33 -33.10 10.30
N PHE A 534 9.96 -32.19 9.58
CA PHE A 534 9.47 -31.78 8.27
C PHE A 534 10.03 -32.71 7.20
N GLN A 535 9.20 -33.06 6.23
CA GLN A 535 9.63 -33.95 5.14
C GLN A 535 10.79 -33.35 4.33
N HIS A 536 10.73 -32.03 4.04
CA HIS A 536 11.81 -31.33 3.39
C HIS A 536 12.31 -30.18 4.26
N LYS A 537 13.62 -30.13 4.47
CA LYS A 537 14.31 -29.10 5.25
C LYS A 537 15.38 -28.44 4.40
N ASN A 538 15.40 -27.11 4.40
CA ASN A 538 16.52 -26.34 3.87
C ASN A 538 17.41 -25.88 5.03
N THR A 539 18.43 -26.68 5.35
CA THR A 539 19.33 -26.42 6.48
C THR A 539 20.07 -25.09 6.38
N THR A 540 20.43 -24.66 5.17
CA THR A 540 21.08 -23.36 4.94
C THR A 540 20.18 -22.19 5.28
N VAL A 541 18.89 -22.31 4.99
CA VAL A 541 17.89 -21.28 5.32
C VAL A 541 17.56 -21.31 6.80
N LEU A 542 17.34 -22.50 7.39
CA LEU A 542 17.08 -22.67 8.83
C LEU A 542 18.19 -22.08 9.70
N ALA A 543 19.47 -22.30 9.33
CA ALA A 543 20.60 -21.74 10.06
C ALA A 543 20.61 -20.20 10.10
N LYS A 544 20.00 -19.53 9.12
CA LYS A 544 19.84 -18.06 9.12
C LYS A 544 18.73 -17.58 10.04
N PHE A 545 17.66 -18.37 10.18
CA PHE A 545 16.53 -18.06 11.07
C PHE A 545 16.88 -18.24 12.55
N ASN A 546 17.75 -19.19 12.88
CA ASN A 546 18.12 -19.48 14.27
C ASN A 546 19.19 -18.52 14.84
N LYS A 547 19.76 -17.65 14.01
CA LYS A 547 20.81 -16.68 14.43
C LYS A 547 20.30 -15.33 14.91
N ASN A 548 18.98 -15.08 14.89
CA ASN A 548 18.37 -13.80 15.32
C ASN A 548 17.54 -14.00 16.59
#